data_64bc50fa16ae19a01259e09e9aa4cdce
#
_entry.id   64bc50fa16ae19a01259e09e9aa4cdce
#
_cell.length_a   1.000
_cell.length_b   1.000
_cell.length_c   1.000
_cell.angle_alpha   90.00
_cell.angle_beta   90.00
_cell.angle_gamma   90.00
#
_symmetry.space_group_name_H-M   'P 1'
#
loop_
_entity.id
_entity.type
_entity.pdbx_description
1 polymer ?
#
loop_
_entity_poly.entity_id
_entity_poly.type
_entity_poly.pdbx_seq_one_letter_code
_entity_poly.pdbx_strand_id
1 'polypeptide(L)'
;MKMELQKTAKVSLVGAGPGAKDLITVRGLRVLNEADVILYDALISDELLSELRTDIPKIYTGKRCGKHSHTQDEINELIVKYAFEYGHVVRLKGGDPFVFGRANEEIEYVEAFGIPVSIIPGISSSIAVPSSQGIPMTKRGVSSSFWVMTATKKEGTFSQDLQYAAKSSTTMVILMGIRKLSEIVDEVSKYRGRMTPIAVIQNGTTESERCVVATLESIHEQQSSIKTNMHGIIVIGDVVADHPSFFEEEVQRVLHDAI
;
A
#
# COMPACT_ATOMS: atom_id res chain seq x y z
N MET A 1 14.72 47.41 -1.58
CA MET A 1 14.35 46.29 -0.73
C MET A 1 13.14 45.64 -1.39
N LYS A 2 13.32 44.53 -2.15
CA LYS A 2 12.19 43.78 -2.72
C LYS A 2 11.45 43.12 -1.53
N MET A 3 10.21 43.52 -1.27
CA MET A 3 9.32 42.75 -0.40
C MET A 3 9.17 41.37 -1.07
N GLU A 4 9.82 40.34 -0.55
CA GLU A 4 9.46 38.96 -0.88
C GLU A 4 8.01 38.78 -0.41
N LEU A 5 7.13 38.53 -1.37
CA LEU A 5 5.75 38.15 -1.06
C LEU A 5 5.82 36.90 -0.20
N GLN A 6 5.43 37.02 1.06
CA GLN A 6 5.37 35.90 2.00
C GLN A 6 4.42 34.86 1.39
N LYS A 7 4.98 33.73 0.98
CA LYS A 7 4.19 32.64 0.37
C LYS A 7 3.13 32.18 1.38
N THR A 8 1.90 32.02 0.94
CA THR A 8 0.83 31.54 1.80
C THR A 8 1.04 30.06 2.12
N ALA A 9 1.14 29.75 3.41
CA ALA A 9 1.28 28.37 3.87
C ALA A 9 0.06 27.54 3.45
N LYS A 10 0.30 26.41 2.79
CA LYS A 10 -0.71 25.41 2.41
C LYS A 10 -0.09 24.03 2.31
N VAL A 11 -0.89 23.00 2.53
CA VAL A 11 -0.46 21.60 2.45
C VAL A 11 -1.35 20.82 1.48
N SER A 12 -0.72 19.95 0.70
CA SER A 12 -1.42 18.98 -0.15
C SER A 12 -0.96 17.57 0.20
N LEU A 13 -1.90 16.72 0.63
CA LEU A 13 -1.65 15.28 0.78
C LEU A 13 -1.91 14.61 -0.57
N VAL A 14 -0.89 14.02 -1.16
CA VAL A 14 -0.95 13.44 -2.50
C VAL A 14 -0.68 11.95 -2.44
N GLY A 15 -1.60 11.15 -2.98
CA GLY A 15 -1.38 9.72 -3.21
C GLY A 15 -0.49 9.48 -4.42
N ALA A 16 0.62 8.77 -4.20
CA ALA A 16 1.60 8.45 -5.24
C ALA A 16 1.21 7.26 -6.12
N GLY A 17 0.15 6.53 -5.74
CA GLY A 17 -0.18 5.26 -6.38
C GLY A 17 0.59 4.06 -5.80
N PRO A 18 0.48 2.88 -6.43
CA PRO A 18 0.91 1.60 -5.85
C PRO A 18 2.41 1.32 -5.98
N GLY A 19 3.14 2.05 -6.82
CA GLY A 19 4.58 1.83 -7.05
C GLY A 19 5.07 2.37 -8.39
N ALA A 20 4.50 1.93 -9.51
CA ALA A 20 4.85 2.42 -10.85
C ALA A 20 4.58 3.92 -10.97
N LYS A 21 5.53 4.65 -11.55
CA LYS A 21 5.48 6.12 -11.66
C LYS A 21 4.32 6.64 -12.49
N ASP A 22 3.86 5.88 -13.47
CA ASP A 22 2.75 6.21 -14.38
C ASP A 22 1.37 5.92 -13.78
N LEU A 23 1.33 5.29 -12.60
CA LEU A 23 0.09 5.09 -11.84
C LEU A 23 -0.21 6.23 -10.85
N ILE A 24 0.56 7.29 -10.86
CA ILE A 24 0.17 8.54 -10.22
C ILE A 24 -0.99 9.18 -10.98
N THR A 25 -1.90 9.85 -10.26
CA THR A 25 -2.97 10.59 -10.95
C THR A 25 -2.42 11.84 -11.65
N VAL A 26 -3.02 12.23 -12.76
CA VAL A 26 -2.67 13.47 -13.49
C VAL A 26 -2.75 14.69 -12.56
N ARG A 27 -3.73 14.72 -11.64
CA ARG A 27 -3.84 15.78 -10.63
C ARG A 27 -2.68 15.72 -9.64
N GLY A 28 -2.31 14.51 -9.18
CA GLY A 28 -1.18 14.32 -8.26
C GLY A 28 0.13 14.83 -8.87
N LEU A 29 0.43 14.46 -10.11
CA LEU A 29 1.63 14.92 -10.80
C LEU A 29 1.67 16.45 -10.98
N ARG A 30 0.52 17.06 -11.30
CA ARG A 30 0.40 18.53 -11.39
C ARG A 30 0.72 19.20 -10.07
N VAL A 31 0.09 18.74 -8.97
CA VAL A 31 0.27 19.32 -7.64
C VAL A 31 1.72 19.16 -7.15
N LEU A 32 2.35 18.03 -7.45
CA LEU A 32 3.78 17.81 -7.15
C LEU A 32 4.68 18.84 -7.85
N ASN A 33 4.38 19.19 -9.10
CA ASN A 33 5.15 20.19 -9.84
C ASN A 33 4.84 21.64 -9.42
N GLU A 34 3.75 21.87 -8.69
CA GLU A 34 3.41 23.17 -8.09
C GLU A 34 3.92 23.33 -6.66
N ALA A 35 4.55 22.30 -6.10
CA ALA A 35 5.08 22.31 -4.74
C ALA A 35 6.28 23.26 -4.59
N ASP A 36 6.44 23.82 -3.39
CA ASP A 36 7.65 24.50 -2.97
C ASP A 36 8.61 23.55 -2.23
N VAL A 37 8.06 22.49 -1.62
CA VAL A 37 8.80 21.39 -0.99
C VAL A 37 7.97 20.12 -0.97
N ILE A 38 8.61 18.96 -1.11
CA ILE A 38 7.96 17.64 -1.08
C ILE A 38 8.52 16.83 0.09
N LEU A 39 7.64 16.36 0.97
CA LEU A 39 7.94 15.38 2.02
C LEU A 39 7.43 14.02 1.57
N TYR A 40 8.30 13.00 1.57
CA TYR A 40 7.95 11.67 1.06
C TYR A 40 8.45 10.54 1.97
N ASP A 41 7.79 9.37 1.90
CA ASP A 41 8.11 8.18 2.70
C ASP A 41 8.83 7.09 1.90
N ALA A 42 9.09 5.95 2.56
CA ALA A 42 9.86 4.83 2.01
C ALA A 42 9.13 4.05 0.89
N LEU A 43 7.84 4.31 0.66
CA LEU A 43 7.04 3.63 -0.37
C LEU A 43 7.09 4.33 -1.72
N ILE A 44 7.73 5.52 -1.77
CA ILE A 44 7.84 6.31 -3.00
C ILE A 44 9.03 5.81 -3.81
N SER A 45 8.81 5.50 -5.08
CA SER A 45 9.87 5.04 -5.98
C SER A 45 10.81 6.18 -6.40
N ASP A 46 12.08 5.85 -6.57
CA ASP A 46 13.07 6.80 -7.07
C ASP A 46 12.74 7.24 -8.51
N GLU A 47 12.09 6.37 -9.31
CA GLU A 47 11.63 6.70 -10.67
C GLU A 47 10.61 7.83 -10.65
N LEU A 48 9.62 7.80 -9.75
CA LEU A 48 8.66 8.90 -9.62
C LEU A 48 9.35 10.20 -9.19
N LEU A 49 10.25 10.12 -8.21
CA LEU A 49 10.98 11.30 -7.72
C LEU A 49 11.87 11.93 -8.82
N SER A 50 12.38 11.13 -9.75
CA SER A 50 13.21 11.60 -10.86
C SER A 50 12.42 12.34 -11.95
N GLU A 51 11.12 12.09 -12.08
CA GLU A 51 10.23 12.80 -13.01
C GLU A 51 9.86 14.22 -12.54
N LEU A 52 10.09 14.51 -11.25
CA LEU A 52 9.73 15.79 -10.67
C LEU A 52 10.84 16.81 -10.89
N ARG A 53 10.45 18.07 -10.97
CA ARG A 53 11.37 19.22 -11.08
C ARG A 53 12.55 19.09 -10.10
N THR A 54 13.74 19.38 -10.58
CA THR A 54 14.99 19.23 -9.81
C THR A 54 15.21 20.35 -8.79
N ASP A 55 14.58 21.50 -9.00
CA ASP A 55 14.68 22.68 -8.13
C ASP A 55 13.77 22.61 -6.88
N ILE A 56 12.85 21.62 -6.81
CA ILE A 56 12.00 21.41 -5.65
C ILE A 56 12.75 20.56 -4.61
N PRO A 57 12.97 21.04 -3.37
CA PRO A 57 13.52 20.25 -2.29
C PRO A 57 12.66 19.01 -2.00
N LYS A 58 13.29 17.83 -1.93
CA LYS A 58 12.65 16.55 -1.64
C LYS A 58 13.19 16.01 -0.32
N ILE A 59 12.34 15.94 0.70
CA ILE A 59 12.71 15.61 2.08
C ILE A 59 12.16 14.24 2.43
N TYR A 60 13.06 13.30 2.70
CA TYR A 60 12.69 11.96 3.11
C TYR A 60 12.25 11.94 4.58
N THR A 61 11.05 11.41 4.85
CA THR A 61 10.48 11.28 6.20
C THR A 61 10.19 9.82 6.60
N GLY A 62 10.56 8.85 5.74
CA GLY A 62 10.28 7.43 5.95
C GLY A 62 11.20 6.76 6.97
N LYS A 63 10.87 5.52 7.32
CA LYS A 63 11.71 4.67 8.18
C LYS A 63 12.75 3.95 7.33
N ARG A 64 14.04 4.20 7.57
CA ARG A 64 15.13 3.36 7.03
C ARG A 64 15.81 2.60 8.16
N CYS A 65 16.10 1.30 7.96
CA CYS A 65 16.94 0.54 8.88
C CYS A 65 18.27 1.25 9.11
N GLY A 66 18.59 1.54 10.40
CA GLY A 66 19.88 2.11 10.80
C GLY A 66 19.99 3.63 10.77
N LYS A 67 18.93 4.40 10.44
CA LYS A 67 18.87 5.86 10.59
C LYS A 67 17.64 6.26 11.41
N HIS A 68 17.71 7.42 12.07
CA HIS A 68 16.56 8.00 12.79
C HIS A 68 15.31 7.91 11.92
N SER A 69 14.32 7.16 12.38
CA SER A 69 13.01 7.12 11.75
C SER A 69 12.14 8.15 12.44
N HIS A 70 11.62 9.11 11.68
CA HIS A 70 10.69 10.07 12.23
C HIS A 70 9.45 9.36 12.80
N THR A 71 9.04 9.77 14.00
CA THR A 71 7.72 9.44 14.56
C THR A 71 6.65 10.18 13.77
N GLN A 72 5.38 9.82 13.96
CA GLN A 72 4.29 10.55 13.30
C GLN A 72 4.23 12.01 13.77
N ASP A 73 4.49 12.25 15.05
CA ASP A 73 4.48 13.60 15.61
C ASP A 73 5.59 14.47 14.99
N GLU A 74 6.79 13.93 14.84
CA GLU A 74 7.89 14.62 14.14
C GLU A 74 7.57 14.90 12.67
N ILE A 75 6.87 13.99 11.97
CA ILE A 75 6.43 14.22 10.59
C ILE A 75 5.41 15.36 10.56
N ASN A 76 4.45 15.38 11.48
CA ASN A 76 3.44 16.43 11.58
C ASN A 76 4.09 17.79 11.83
N GLU A 77 5.05 17.87 12.75
CA GLU A 77 5.83 19.08 13.03
C GLU A 77 6.62 19.56 11.80
N LEU A 78 7.24 18.63 11.05
CA LEU A 78 7.98 18.96 9.83
C LEU A 78 7.05 19.53 8.74
N ILE A 79 5.85 18.98 8.58
CA ILE A 79 4.86 19.48 7.60
C ILE A 79 4.51 20.95 7.93
N VAL A 80 4.17 21.25 9.18
CA VAL A 80 3.83 22.62 9.63
C VAL A 80 5.03 23.55 9.49
N LYS A 81 6.20 23.14 9.97
CA LYS A 81 7.43 23.93 9.86
C LYS A 81 7.70 24.34 8.41
N TYR A 82 7.68 23.37 7.50
CA TYR A 82 7.99 23.65 6.11
C TYR A 82 6.88 24.41 5.38
N ALA A 83 5.63 24.31 5.81
CA ALA A 83 4.55 25.14 5.27
C ALA A 83 4.77 26.62 5.57
N PHE A 84 5.24 26.96 6.77
CA PHE A 84 5.60 28.35 7.10
C PHE A 84 6.90 28.82 6.45
N GLU A 85 7.86 27.92 6.26
CA GLU A 85 9.16 28.24 5.68
C GLU A 85 9.12 28.37 4.16
N TYR A 86 8.46 27.43 3.46
CA TYR A 86 8.48 27.32 1.99
C TYR A 86 7.20 27.82 1.32
N GLY A 87 6.04 27.67 1.97
CA GLY A 87 4.72 27.98 1.43
C GLY A 87 3.92 26.73 1.11
N HIS A 88 4.01 26.15 -0.09
CA HIS A 88 3.25 24.97 -0.48
C HIS A 88 4.03 23.68 -0.21
N VAL A 89 3.65 22.97 0.83
CA VAL A 89 4.15 21.62 1.13
C VAL A 89 3.29 20.57 0.43
N VAL A 90 3.93 19.66 -0.28
CA VAL A 90 3.29 18.41 -0.71
C VAL A 90 3.80 17.27 0.17
N ARG A 91 2.87 16.61 0.87
CA ARG A 91 3.11 15.36 1.56
C ARG A 91 2.74 14.20 0.62
N LEU A 92 3.75 13.55 0.04
CA LEU A 92 3.60 12.45 -0.91
C LEU A 92 3.58 11.12 -0.16
N LYS A 93 2.50 10.36 -0.32
CA LYS A 93 2.19 9.14 0.42
C LYS A 93 1.98 7.98 -0.55
N GLY A 94 2.54 6.80 -0.26
CA GLY A 94 2.30 5.60 -1.08
C GLY A 94 0.82 5.22 -1.14
N GLY A 95 0.35 4.73 -2.28
CA GLY A 95 -1.05 4.37 -2.51
C GLY A 95 -1.99 5.56 -2.47
N ASP A 96 -3.05 5.44 -1.68
CA ASP A 96 -4.02 6.51 -1.37
C ASP A 96 -3.83 7.00 0.07
N PRO A 97 -3.87 8.31 0.34
CA PRO A 97 -3.63 8.88 1.67
C PRO A 97 -4.57 8.37 2.76
N PHE A 98 -5.81 8.01 2.41
CA PHE A 98 -6.83 7.54 3.36
C PHE A 98 -6.90 6.01 3.51
N VAL A 99 -6.14 5.24 2.73
CA VAL A 99 -6.09 3.78 2.86
C VAL A 99 -4.90 3.39 3.73
N PHE A 100 -5.10 3.28 5.03
CA PHE A 100 -4.08 2.99 6.06
C PHE A 100 -2.88 3.96 6.06
N GLY A 101 -3.08 5.16 5.51
CA GLY A 101 -2.04 6.18 5.35
C GLY A 101 -1.93 7.19 6.49
N ARG A 102 -2.75 7.10 7.53
CA ARG A 102 -2.78 8.03 8.69
C ARG A 102 -3.00 9.50 8.31
N ALA A 103 -3.62 9.76 7.15
CA ALA A 103 -3.82 11.11 6.64
C ALA A 103 -4.60 12.01 7.61
N ASN A 104 -5.61 11.46 8.33
CA ASN A 104 -6.39 12.23 9.29
C ASN A 104 -5.53 12.85 10.39
N GLU A 105 -4.54 12.11 10.90
CA GLU A 105 -3.64 12.62 11.94
C GLU A 105 -2.78 13.78 11.42
N GLU A 106 -2.31 13.71 10.16
CA GLU A 106 -1.56 14.78 9.51
C GLU A 106 -2.45 16.01 9.27
N ILE A 107 -3.69 15.81 8.81
CA ILE A 107 -4.66 16.88 8.52
C ILE A 107 -5.03 17.61 9.80
N GLU A 108 -5.50 16.90 10.82
CA GLU A 108 -5.93 17.50 12.10
C GLU A 108 -4.80 18.33 12.74
N TYR A 109 -3.58 17.83 12.68
CA TYR A 109 -2.43 18.56 13.20
C TYR A 109 -2.14 19.84 12.42
N VAL A 110 -2.14 19.78 11.09
CA VAL A 110 -1.85 20.93 10.21
C VAL A 110 -2.93 22.00 10.31
N GLU A 111 -4.21 21.60 10.31
CA GLU A 111 -5.35 22.52 10.41
C GLU A 111 -5.40 23.22 11.77
N ALA A 112 -4.89 22.61 12.85
CA ALA A 112 -4.77 23.24 14.15
C ALA A 112 -3.87 24.50 14.14
N PHE A 113 -2.97 24.63 13.15
CA PHE A 113 -2.15 25.82 12.91
C PHE A 113 -2.76 26.81 11.90
N GLY A 114 -4.03 26.61 11.50
CA GLY A 114 -4.71 27.45 10.53
C GLY A 114 -4.22 27.29 9.09
N ILE A 115 -3.50 26.21 8.77
CA ILE A 115 -2.95 25.94 7.44
C ILE A 115 -4.00 25.12 6.65
N PRO A 116 -4.46 25.61 5.47
CA PRO A 116 -5.41 24.87 4.65
C PRO A 116 -4.79 23.60 4.06
N VAL A 117 -5.54 22.49 4.13
CA VAL A 117 -5.12 21.19 3.59
C VAL A 117 -5.99 20.81 2.40
N SER A 118 -5.37 20.32 1.33
CA SER A 118 -6.05 19.72 0.19
C SER A 118 -5.64 18.25 0.05
N ILE A 119 -6.57 17.41 -0.41
CA ILE A 119 -6.36 15.98 -0.54
C ILE A 119 -6.48 15.60 -2.01
N ILE A 120 -5.46 14.94 -2.52
CA ILE A 120 -5.39 14.40 -3.88
C ILE A 120 -5.34 12.88 -3.79
N PRO A 121 -6.45 12.20 -4.12
CA PRO A 121 -6.48 10.74 -4.09
C PRO A 121 -5.41 10.09 -4.97
N GLY A 122 -4.95 8.93 -4.53
CA GLY A 122 -4.07 8.05 -5.31
C GLY A 122 -4.72 6.69 -5.55
N ILE A 123 -4.14 5.89 -6.43
CA ILE A 123 -4.60 4.52 -6.66
C ILE A 123 -4.07 3.64 -5.51
N SER A 124 -4.98 3.06 -4.73
CA SER A 124 -4.60 2.15 -3.64
C SER A 124 -3.97 0.87 -4.17
N SER A 125 -2.89 0.42 -3.54
CA SER A 125 -2.27 -0.88 -3.83
C SER A 125 -3.23 -2.05 -3.67
N SER A 126 -4.22 -1.92 -2.78
CA SER A 126 -5.24 -2.96 -2.56
C SER A 126 -6.09 -3.28 -3.79
N ILE A 127 -6.16 -2.37 -4.76
CA ILE A 127 -6.89 -2.55 -6.02
C ILE A 127 -5.90 -2.72 -7.18
N ALA A 128 -4.93 -1.84 -7.30
CA ALA A 128 -4.04 -1.80 -8.46
C ALA A 128 -3.14 -3.03 -8.56
N VAL A 129 -2.58 -3.48 -7.45
CA VAL A 129 -1.63 -4.60 -7.45
C VAL A 129 -2.27 -5.93 -7.81
N PRO A 130 -3.43 -6.35 -7.27
CA PRO A 130 -4.11 -7.53 -7.78
C PRO A 130 -4.53 -7.39 -9.23
N SER A 131 -5.00 -6.20 -9.63
CA SER A 131 -5.42 -5.95 -11.01
C SER A 131 -4.28 -6.09 -12.02
N SER A 132 -3.05 -5.66 -11.68
CA SER A 132 -1.88 -5.84 -12.55
C SER A 132 -1.53 -7.31 -12.75
N GLN A 133 -1.93 -8.18 -11.81
CA GLN A 133 -1.76 -9.64 -11.89
C GLN A 133 -2.97 -10.36 -12.52
N GLY A 134 -3.95 -9.63 -13.07
CA GLY A 134 -5.17 -10.24 -13.62
C GLY A 134 -6.11 -10.83 -12.56
N ILE A 135 -5.92 -10.52 -11.29
CA ILE A 135 -6.78 -10.96 -10.20
C ILE A 135 -7.87 -9.90 -9.95
N PRO A 136 -9.13 -10.15 -10.32
CA PRO A 136 -10.22 -9.21 -10.10
C PRO A 136 -10.61 -9.18 -8.62
N MET A 137 -10.93 -8.01 -8.06
CA MET A 137 -11.43 -7.93 -6.69
C MET A 137 -12.84 -8.48 -6.53
N THR A 138 -13.63 -8.38 -7.59
CA THR A 138 -14.99 -8.93 -7.66
C THR A 138 -15.20 -9.62 -9.00
N LYS A 139 -15.96 -10.73 -8.99
CA LYS A 139 -16.31 -11.48 -10.20
C LYS A 139 -17.74 -11.99 -10.05
N ARG A 140 -18.57 -11.72 -11.06
CA ARG A 140 -19.99 -12.18 -11.06
C ARG A 140 -20.06 -13.70 -10.89
N GLY A 141 -20.86 -14.15 -9.94
CA GLY A 141 -21.03 -15.58 -9.64
C GLY A 141 -19.92 -16.18 -8.76
N VAL A 142 -18.86 -15.42 -8.43
CA VAL A 142 -17.75 -15.88 -7.58
C VAL A 142 -17.65 -15.04 -6.31
N SER A 143 -17.40 -13.74 -6.44
CA SER A 143 -17.30 -12.84 -5.28
C SER A 143 -17.96 -11.49 -5.59
N SER A 144 -18.97 -11.11 -4.82
CA SER A 144 -19.71 -9.85 -4.98
C SER A 144 -19.17 -8.71 -4.11
N SER A 145 -18.21 -9.00 -3.25
CA SER A 145 -17.61 -8.03 -2.33
C SER A 145 -16.13 -8.32 -2.11
N PHE A 146 -15.39 -7.29 -1.70
CA PHE A 146 -14.03 -7.47 -1.22
C PHE A 146 -13.80 -6.61 0.04
N TRP A 147 -12.95 -7.10 0.94
CA TRP A 147 -12.59 -6.41 2.17
C TRP A 147 -11.11 -6.11 2.16
N VAL A 148 -10.79 -4.83 2.35
CA VAL A 148 -9.41 -4.37 2.52
C VAL A 148 -9.16 -4.16 3.99
N MET A 149 -8.13 -4.84 4.53
CA MET A 149 -7.86 -4.81 5.96
C MET A 149 -6.36 -4.94 6.25
N THR A 150 -5.99 -4.66 7.51
CA THR A 150 -4.76 -5.14 8.11
C THR A 150 -5.09 -6.36 8.98
N ALA A 151 -4.24 -7.39 8.95
CA ALA A 151 -4.52 -8.61 9.73
C ALA A 151 -4.51 -8.36 11.23
N THR A 152 -3.69 -7.41 11.69
CA THR A 152 -3.45 -7.18 13.12
C THR A 152 -3.77 -5.77 13.55
N LYS A 153 -4.22 -5.63 14.79
CA LYS A 153 -4.36 -4.37 15.50
C LYS A 153 -2.99 -3.82 15.94
N LYS A 154 -2.98 -2.60 16.47
CA LYS A 154 -1.76 -1.93 16.99
C LYS A 154 -1.04 -2.78 18.04
N GLU A 155 -1.78 -3.51 18.86
CA GLU A 155 -1.27 -4.41 19.92
C GLU A 155 -0.72 -5.74 19.39
N GLY A 156 -0.78 -5.97 18.06
CA GLY A 156 -0.28 -7.19 17.42
C GLY A 156 -1.24 -8.37 17.44
N THR A 157 -2.41 -8.25 18.06
CA THR A 157 -3.48 -9.26 18.02
C THR A 157 -4.24 -9.22 16.70
N PHE A 158 -4.82 -10.34 16.28
CA PHE A 158 -5.66 -10.38 15.09
C PHE A 158 -6.92 -9.52 15.24
N SER A 159 -7.30 -8.88 14.13
CA SER A 159 -8.59 -8.20 14.05
C SER A 159 -9.72 -9.23 13.98
N GLN A 160 -10.84 -8.96 14.65
CA GLN A 160 -12.06 -9.74 14.49
C GLN A 160 -12.58 -9.70 13.03
N ASP A 161 -12.29 -8.62 12.31
CA ASP A 161 -12.68 -8.47 10.89
C ASP A 161 -12.04 -9.56 10.02
N LEU A 162 -10.82 -10.03 10.34
CA LEU A 162 -10.18 -11.14 9.66
C LEU A 162 -11.04 -12.41 9.75
N GLN A 163 -11.58 -12.72 10.94
CA GLN A 163 -12.43 -13.89 11.14
C GLN A 163 -13.79 -13.74 10.45
N TYR A 164 -14.40 -12.54 10.49
CA TYR A 164 -15.67 -12.30 9.79
C TYR A 164 -15.50 -12.41 8.27
N ALA A 165 -14.45 -11.84 7.72
CA ALA A 165 -14.15 -11.97 6.30
C ALA A 165 -13.85 -13.43 5.91
N ALA A 166 -13.11 -14.17 6.75
CA ALA A 166 -12.83 -15.57 6.53
C ALA A 166 -14.07 -16.46 6.52
N LYS A 167 -15.12 -16.11 7.29
CA LYS A 167 -16.42 -16.82 7.32
C LYS A 167 -17.34 -16.49 6.13
N SER A 168 -16.98 -15.52 5.32
CA SER A 168 -17.77 -15.09 4.14
C SER A 168 -17.09 -15.52 2.85
N SER A 169 -17.78 -15.38 1.69
CA SER A 169 -17.21 -15.60 0.35
C SER A 169 -16.52 -14.37 -0.23
N THR A 170 -16.29 -13.33 0.58
CA THR A 170 -15.65 -12.08 0.14
C THR A 170 -14.19 -12.30 -0.29
N THR A 171 -13.71 -11.56 -1.26
CA THR A 171 -12.28 -11.46 -1.53
C THR A 171 -11.61 -10.70 -0.39
N MET A 172 -10.59 -11.27 0.22
CA MET A 172 -9.84 -10.64 1.30
C MET A 172 -8.54 -10.04 0.73
N VAL A 173 -8.31 -8.75 0.96
CA VAL A 173 -7.08 -8.05 0.60
C VAL A 173 -6.41 -7.58 1.89
N ILE A 174 -5.27 -8.17 2.23
CA ILE A 174 -4.60 -7.92 3.51
C ILE A 174 -3.32 -7.14 3.26
N LEU A 175 -3.30 -5.92 3.75
CA LEU A 175 -2.13 -5.04 3.73
C LEU A 175 -1.30 -5.23 4.99
N MET A 176 0.02 -4.98 4.88
CA MET A 176 0.98 -5.10 6.00
C MET A 176 1.03 -6.48 6.66
N GLY A 177 0.58 -7.54 5.96
CA GLY A 177 0.43 -8.91 6.49
C GLY A 177 1.62 -9.83 6.25
N ILE A 178 2.59 -9.48 5.39
CA ILE A 178 3.64 -10.41 4.91
C ILE A 178 4.41 -11.09 6.07
N ARG A 179 4.78 -10.34 7.09
CA ARG A 179 5.53 -10.87 8.25
C ARG A 179 4.73 -11.86 9.09
N LYS A 180 3.42 -11.87 8.94
CA LYS A 180 2.48 -12.73 9.66
C LYS A 180 1.71 -13.67 8.72
N LEU A 181 2.26 -13.92 7.53
CA LEU A 181 1.61 -14.73 6.52
C LEU A 181 1.17 -16.09 7.06
N SER A 182 2.05 -16.84 7.72
CA SER A 182 1.74 -18.16 8.29
C SER A 182 0.59 -18.09 9.28
N GLU A 183 0.64 -17.12 10.21
CA GLU A 183 -0.40 -16.95 11.22
C GLU A 183 -1.75 -16.55 10.59
N ILE A 184 -1.71 -15.73 9.53
CA ILE A 184 -2.91 -15.33 8.76
C ILE A 184 -3.52 -16.54 8.07
N VAL A 185 -2.69 -17.36 7.41
CA VAL A 185 -3.12 -18.58 6.71
C VAL A 185 -3.74 -19.55 7.69
N ASP A 186 -3.09 -19.80 8.82
CA ASP A 186 -3.60 -20.68 9.89
C ASP A 186 -4.94 -20.18 10.43
N GLU A 187 -5.11 -18.88 10.63
CA GLU A 187 -6.36 -18.30 11.13
C GLU A 187 -7.48 -18.42 10.10
N VAL A 188 -7.21 -18.09 8.83
CA VAL A 188 -8.21 -18.14 7.75
C VAL A 188 -8.63 -19.59 7.45
N SER A 189 -7.68 -20.53 7.50
CA SER A 189 -7.94 -21.96 7.24
C SER A 189 -8.89 -22.62 8.25
N LYS A 190 -9.12 -21.99 9.41
CA LYS A 190 -10.14 -22.46 10.37
C LYS A 190 -11.57 -22.30 9.85
N TYR A 191 -11.79 -21.42 8.90
CA TYR A 191 -13.12 -21.05 8.39
C TYR A 191 -13.28 -21.30 6.90
N ARG A 192 -12.21 -21.21 6.12
CA ARG A 192 -12.20 -21.51 4.68
C ARG A 192 -11.54 -22.85 4.41
N GLY A 193 -11.95 -23.50 3.34
CA GLY A 193 -11.33 -24.74 2.89
C GLY A 193 -9.82 -24.53 2.57
N ARG A 194 -9.01 -25.56 2.82
CA ARG A 194 -7.57 -25.51 2.59
C ARG A 194 -7.18 -25.23 1.12
N MET A 195 -8.05 -25.63 0.19
CA MET A 195 -7.88 -25.39 -1.26
C MET A 195 -8.26 -23.96 -1.68
N THR A 196 -8.67 -23.07 -0.74
CA THR A 196 -8.95 -21.68 -1.08
C THR A 196 -7.71 -21.00 -1.67
N PRO A 197 -7.84 -20.38 -2.87
CA PRO A 197 -6.71 -19.72 -3.53
C PRO A 197 -6.20 -18.51 -2.74
N ILE A 198 -4.87 -18.35 -2.76
CA ILE A 198 -4.15 -17.23 -2.15
C ILE A 198 -3.08 -16.72 -3.11
N ALA A 199 -2.91 -15.40 -3.19
CA ALA A 199 -1.79 -14.75 -3.86
C ALA A 199 -1.03 -13.86 -2.88
N VAL A 200 0.29 -13.90 -2.95
CA VAL A 200 1.20 -12.99 -2.26
C VAL A 200 1.96 -12.19 -3.30
N ILE A 201 1.68 -10.90 -3.38
CA ILE A 201 2.25 -10.02 -4.40
C ILE A 201 3.14 -9.00 -3.71
N GLN A 202 4.43 -9.02 -4.04
CA GLN A 202 5.44 -8.16 -3.44
C GLN A 202 5.97 -7.15 -4.46
N ASN A 203 6.27 -5.93 -4.02
CA ASN A 203 6.70 -4.81 -4.86
C ASN A 203 5.78 -4.59 -6.08
N GLY A 204 4.47 -4.73 -5.87
CA GLY A 204 3.47 -4.70 -6.93
C GLY A 204 3.58 -3.47 -7.81
N THR A 205 3.35 -3.66 -9.11
CA THR A 205 3.42 -2.67 -10.19
C THR A 205 4.82 -2.12 -10.51
N THR A 206 5.88 -2.60 -9.86
CA THR A 206 7.27 -2.21 -10.14
C THR A 206 8.00 -3.27 -10.97
N GLU A 207 9.17 -2.94 -11.53
CA GLU A 207 10.02 -3.90 -12.24
C GLU A 207 10.49 -5.07 -11.36
N SER A 208 10.49 -4.89 -10.05
CA SER A 208 10.86 -5.92 -9.08
C SER A 208 9.66 -6.69 -8.52
N GLU A 209 8.49 -6.57 -9.15
CA GLU A 209 7.28 -7.27 -8.75
C GLU A 209 7.48 -8.79 -8.74
N ARG A 210 6.94 -9.42 -7.71
CA ARG A 210 6.91 -10.88 -7.56
C ARG A 210 5.51 -11.30 -7.12
N CYS A 211 4.97 -12.31 -7.78
CA CYS A 211 3.70 -12.92 -7.42
C CYS A 211 3.92 -14.40 -7.10
N VAL A 212 3.44 -14.83 -5.96
CA VAL A 212 3.34 -16.24 -5.58
C VAL A 212 1.87 -16.57 -5.45
N VAL A 213 1.40 -17.53 -6.21
CA VAL A 213 0.02 -18.00 -6.20
C VAL A 213 -0.01 -19.44 -5.73
N ALA A 214 -0.92 -19.76 -4.82
CA ALA A 214 -0.99 -21.09 -4.19
C ALA A 214 -2.40 -21.29 -3.60
N THR A 215 -2.58 -22.37 -2.84
CA THR A 215 -3.73 -22.55 -1.93
C THR A 215 -3.33 -22.25 -0.49
N LEU A 216 -4.31 -22.10 0.41
CA LEU A 216 -4.01 -21.96 1.84
C LEU A 216 -3.21 -23.15 2.38
N GLU A 217 -3.34 -24.32 1.77
CA GLU A 217 -2.58 -25.51 2.15
C GLU A 217 -1.12 -25.45 1.67
N SER A 218 -0.89 -25.09 0.39
CA SER A 218 0.42 -25.17 -0.24
C SER A 218 1.28 -23.91 -0.08
N ILE A 219 0.73 -22.77 0.34
CA ILE A 219 1.49 -21.50 0.45
C ILE A 219 2.67 -21.60 1.43
N HIS A 220 2.61 -22.46 2.43
CA HIS A 220 3.71 -22.68 3.37
C HIS A 220 4.95 -23.27 2.69
N GLU A 221 4.79 -24.05 1.64
CA GLU A 221 5.90 -24.63 0.86
C GLU A 221 6.60 -23.56 0.03
N GLN A 222 5.89 -22.48 -0.32
CA GLN A 222 6.38 -21.36 -1.12
C GLN A 222 7.04 -20.25 -0.28
N GLN A 223 7.18 -20.41 1.04
CA GLN A 223 7.71 -19.37 1.94
C GLN A 223 9.13 -18.91 1.56
N SER A 224 9.98 -19.78 1.01
CA SER A 224 11.32 -19.43 0.55
C SER A 224 11.32 -18.38 -0.58
N SER A 225 10.24 -18.36 -1.36
CA SER A 225 10.03 -17.39 -2.45
C SER A 225 9.49 -16.04 -1.97
N ILE A 226 8.96 -15.97 -0.74
CA ILE A 226 8.34 -14.79 -0.14
C ILE A 226 9.33 -14.11 0.81
N LYS A 227 9.72 -12.88 0.49
CA LYS A 227 10.70 -12.12 1.29
C LYS A 227 10.00 -11.28 2.36
N THR A 228 10.17 -11.60 3.62
CA THR A 228 9.51 -10.94 4.76
C THR A 228 9.91 -9.47 4.97
N ASN A 229 11.03 -9.04 4.38
CA ASN A 229 11.53 -7.66 4.43
C ASN A 229 11.03 -6.78 3.27
N MET A 230 10.29 -7.34 2.32
CA MET A 230 9.69 -6.61 1.21
C MET A 230 8.25 -6.20 1.52
N HIS A 231 7.84 -5.06 0.95
CA HIS A 231 6.43 -4.66 0.95
C HIS A 231 5.62 -5.60 0.07
N GLY A 232 4.38 -5.89 0.48
CA GLY A 232 3.52 -6.74 -0.30
C GLY A 232 2.11 -6.81 0.26
N ILE A 233 1.23 -7.38 -0.53
CA ILE A 233 -0.16 -7.63 -0.20
C ILE A 233 -0.48 -9.12 -0.30
N ILE A 234 -1.46 -9.54 0.47
CA ILE A 234 -1.99 -10.90 0.43
C ILE A 234 -3.43 -10.80 -0.06
N VAL A 235 -3.77 -11.59 -1.08
CA VAL A 235 -5.14 -11.71 -1.61
C VAL A 235 -5.62 -13.13 -1.38
N ILE A 236 -6.78 -13.32 -0.74
CA ILE A 236 -7.35 -14.63 -0.46
C ILE A 236 -8.79 -14.68 -0.97
N GLY A 237 -9.11 -15.68 -1.77
CA GLY A 237 -10.44 -15.92 -2.29
C GLY A 237 -10.44 -16.53 -3.69
N ASP A 238 -11.60 -17.03 -4.10
CA ASP A 238 -11.76 -17.79 -5.35
C ASP A 238 -11.38 -17.00 -6.62
N VAL A 239 -11.40 -15.68 -6.56
CA VAL A 239 -10.96 -14.81 -7.66
C VAL A 239 -9.47 -14.96 -8.00
N VAL A 240 -8.65 -15.44 -7.06
CA VAL A 240 -7.23 -15.67 -7.29
C VAL A 240 -6.99 -16.81 -8.29
N ALA A 241 -7.95 -17.74 -8.42
CA ALA A 241 -7.89 -18.79 -9.42
C ALA A 241 -7.92 -18.29 -10.87
N ASP A 242 -8.25 -17.00 -11.10
CA ASP A 242 -8.16 -16.37 -12.43
C ASP A 242 -6.72 -16.04 -12.83
N HIS A 243 -5.77 -16.05 -11.88
CA HIS A 243 -4.37 -15.82 -12.21
C HIS A 243 -3.82 -16.99 -13.06
N PRO A 244 -3.13 -16.72 -14.18
CA PRO A 244 -2.67 -17.76 -15.11
C PRO A 244 -1.86 -18.87 -14.45
N SER A 245 -0.96 -18.53 -13.54
CA SER A 245 -0.10 -19.50 -12.86
C SER A 245 -0.82 -20.39 -11.83
N PHE A 246 -2.03 -20.06 -11.41
CA PHE A 246 -2.74 -20.89 -10.43
C PHE A 246 -3.03 -22.30 -10.96
N PHE A 247 -3.44 -22.41 -12.20
CA PHE A 247 -3.75 -23.68 -12.82
C PHE A 247 -2.49 -24.53 -13.08
N GLU A 248 -1.39 -23.90 -13.45
CA GLU A 248 -0.11 -24.56 -13.68
C GLU A 248 0.46 -25.16 -12.39
N GLU A 249 0.41 -24.44 -11.28
CA GLU A 249 0.88 -24.92 -9.97
C GLU A 249 0.03 -26.10 -9.45
N GLU A 250 -1.29 -26.01 -9.57
CA GLU A 250 -2.17 -27.10 -9.17
C GLU A 250 -1.95 -28.39 -9.99
N VAL A 251 -1.74 -28.27 -11.29
CA VAL A 251 -1.41 -29.42 -12.17
C VAL A 251 -0.08 -30.04 -11.76
N GLN A 252 0.96 -29.25 -11.52
CA GLN A 252 2.26 -29.76 -11.08
C GLN A 252 2.18 -30.47 -9.74
N ARG A 253 1.39 -29.93 -8.79
CA ARG A 253 1.17 -30.56 -7.49
C ARG A 253 0.52 -31.94 -7.61
N VAL A 254 -0.57 -32.04 -8.37
CA VAL A 254 -1.26 -33.31 -8.58
C VAL A 254 -0.36 -34.36 -9.24
N LEU A 255 0.50 -33.95 -10.16
CA LEU A 255 1.48 -34.84 -10.80
C LEU A 255 2.58 -35.28 -9.84
N HIS A 256 2.98 -34.44 -8.90
CA HIS A 256 4.02 -34.76 -7.91
C HIS A 256 3.48 -35.70 -6.83
N ASP A 257 2.25 -35.54 -6.39
CA ASP A 257 1.59 -36.41 -5.40
C ASP A 257 1.19 -37.79 -5.97
N ALA A 258 1.25 -37.96 -7.31
CA ALA A 258 0.91 -39.19 -7.99
C ALA A 258 2.13 -40.12 -8.26
N ILE A 259 3.36 -39.70 -7.89
CA ILE A 259 4.63 -40.44 -8.01
C ILE A 259 5.11 -40.84 -6.61
#